data_847a3e1ad4d8e6842296d70363a17297
#
_entry.id   847a3e1ad4d8e6842296d70363a17297
#
_cell.length_a   1.000
_cell.length_b   1.000
_cell.length_c   1.000
_cell.angle_alpha   90.00
_cell.angle_beta   90.00
_cell.angle_gamma   90.00
#
_symmetry.space_group_name_H-M   'P 1'
#
loop_
_entity.id
_entity.type
_entity.pdbx_description
1 polymer ?
#
loop_
_entity_poly.entity_id
_entity_poly.type
_entity_poly.pdbx_seq_one_letter_code
_entity_poly.pdbx_strand_id
1 'polypeptide(L)'
;MWKFFNFILLGMISAAGALEVQAPQVYMKDFNTGTILFEKNADQQMVPSSMSKIMTAHLVFERLKSGDIKLDDTLYVSKEAWQMGGSKMFVQVESRVNV
;
A
#
# COMPACT_ATOMS: atom_id res chain seq x y z
N MET A 1 1.69 -56.75 -39.33
CA MET A 1 1.12 -55.41 -39.42
C MET A 1 1.04 -54.84 -37.99
N TRP A 2 1.97 -54.03 -37.60
CA TRP A 2 2.04 -53.41 -36.27
C TRP A 2 1.39 -52.03 -36.38
N LYS A 3 0.24 -51.83 -35.78
CA LYS A 3 -0.41 -50.51 -35.71
C LYS A 3 0.14 -49.77 -34.50
N PHE A 4 1.01 -48.76 -34.71
CA PHE A 4 1.42 -47.80 -33.71
C PHE A 4 0.23 -46.90 -33.40
N PHE A 5 -0.26 -47.01 -32.17
CA PHE A 5 -1.30 -46.14 -31.62
C PHE A 5 -0.55 -44.94 -30.99
N ASN A 6 -0.49 -43.82 -31.71
CA ASN A 6 0.02 -42.58 -31.20
C ASN A 6 -0.99 -41.99 -30.23
N PHE A 7 -0.70 -42.09 -28.94
CA PHE A 7 -1.46 -41.43 -27.90
C PHE A 7 -0.98 -40.00 -27.82
N ILE A 8 -1.68 -39.05 -28.45
CA ILE A 8 -1.43 -37.60 -28.27
C ILE A 8 -2.01 -37.22 -26.93
N LEU A 9 -1.11 -37.08 -25.94
CA LEU A 9 -1.43 -36.52 -24.64
C LEU A 9 -1.66 -35.01 -24.81
N LEU A 10 -2.90 -34.60 -25.00
CA LEU A 10 -3.29 -33.17 -25.01
C LEU A 10 -3.15 -32.64 -23.59
N GLY A 11 -2.01 -32.04 -23.29
CA GLY A 11 -1.79 -31.33 -22.04
C GLY A 11 -2.78 -30.18 -21.93
N MET A 12 -3.74 -30.31 -21.02
CA MET A 12 -4.59 -29.18 -20.61
C MET A 12 -3.71 -28.14 -19.92
N ILE A 13 -3.29 -27.13 -20.67
CA ILE A 13 -2.69 -25.92 -20.10
C ILE A 13 -3.85 -25.21 -19.39
N SER A 14 -3.95 -25.39 -18.08
CA SER A 14 -4.79 -24.53 -17.23
C SER A 14 -4.22 -23.12 -17.38
N ALA A 15 -4.90 -22.27 -18.14
CA ALA A 15 -4.65 -20.84 -18.10
C ALA A 15 -5.01 -20.36 -16.69
N ALA A 16 -4.01 -20.23 -15.83
CA ALA A 16 -4.16 -19.50 -14.58
C ALA A 16 -4.65 -18.09 -14.98
N GLY A 17 -5.90 -17.77 -14.62
CA GLY A 17 -6.46 -16.47 -14.91
C GLY A 17 -5.53 -15.40 -14.37
N ALA A 18 -4.99 -14.55 -15.25
CA ALA A 18 -4.17 -13.42 -14.83
C ALA A 18 -5.01 -12.52 -13.93
N LEU A 19 -4.46 -12.13 -12.79
CA LEU A 19 -5.10 -11.18 -11.89
C LEU A 19 -5.33 -9.85 -12.64
N GLU A 20 -6.58 -9.52 -12.93
CA GLU A 20 -6.92 -8.26 -13.56
C GLU A 20 -7.21 -7.21 -12.49
N VAL A 21 -6.39 -6.17 -12.44
CA VAL A 21 -6.49 -5.07 -11.48
C VAL A 21 -6.76 -3.78 -12.24
N GLN A 22 -7.82 -3.06 -11.85
CA GLN A 22 -8.23 -1.79 -12.48
C GLN A 22 -7.27 -0.63 -12.16
N ALA A 23 -6.49 -0.71 -11.07
CA ALA A 23 -5.53 0.32 -10.74
C ALA A 23 -4.49 0.49 -11.85
N PRO A 24 -4.13 1.74 -12.22
CA PRO A 24 -3.14 2.02 -13.26
C PRO A 24 -1.71 1.67 -12.85
N GLN A 25 -1.38 1.75 -11.57
CA GLN A 25 -0.10 1.32 -10.99
C GLN A 25 -0.35 0.29 -9.90
N VAL A 26 0.41 -0.80 -9.90
CA VAL A 26 0.32 -1.84 -8.86
C VAL A 26 1.71 -2.40 -8.58
N TYR A 27 2.01 -2.60 -7.31
CA TYR A 27 3.17 -3.33 -6.85
C TYR A 27 2.78 -4.21 -5.66
N MET A 28 2.86 -5.52 -5.83
CA MET A 28 2.51 -6.50 -4.82
C MET A 28 3.71 -7.38 -4.53
N LYS A 29 4.10 -7.45 -3.28
CA LYS A 29 5.26 -8.20 -2.81
C LYS A 29 4.88 -9.07 -1.63
N ASP A 30 5.35 -10.30 -1.61
CA ASP A 30 5.29 -11.14 -0.41
C ASP A 30 6.22 -10.57 0.66
N PHE A 31 5.66 -10.34 1.85
CA PHE A 31 6.39 -9.70 2.95
C PHE A 31 7.55 -10.56 3.48
N ASN A 32 7.35 -11.87 3.57
CA ASN A 32 8.32 -12.78 4.18
C ASN A 32 9.45 -13.15 3.22
N THR A 33 9.12 -13.45 1.98
CA THR A 33 10.08 -13.93 0.97
C THR A 33 10.69 -12.81 0.14
N GLY A 34 10.02 -11.64 0.10
CA GLY A 34 10.41 -10.55 -0.77
C GLY A 34 10.06 -10.78 -2.24
N THR A 35 9.36 -11.86 -2.58
CA THR A 35 8.99 -12.20 -3.95
C THR A 35 7.96 -11.22 -4.49
N ILE A 36 8.18 -10.70 -5.70
CA ILE A 36 7.20 -9.87 -6.40
C ILE A 36 6.09 -10.79 -6.93
N LEU A 37 4.87 -10.60 -6.43
CA LEU A 37 3.70 -11.40 -6.79
C LEU A 37 2.96 -10.83 -8.00
N PHE A 38 2.97 -9.52 -8.13
CA PHE A 38 2.33 -8.82 -9.24
C PHE A 38 2.87 -7.40 -9.35
N GLU A 39 3.11 -6.95 -10.56
CA GLU A 39 3.47 -5.56 -10.82
C GLU A 39 2.84 -5.04 -12.12
N LYS A 40 2.48 -3.79 -12.12
CA LYS A 40 1.94 -3.08 -13.27
C LYS A 40 2.36 -1.62 -13.18
N ASN A 41 3.16 -1.14 -14.14
CA ASN A 41 3.69 0.22 -14.15
C ASN A 41 4.27 0.65 -12.77
N ALA A 42 4.98 -0.25 -12.09
CA ALA A 42 5.41 -0.08 -10.70
C ALA A 42 6.34 1.12 -10.50
N ASP A 43 7.18 1.43 -11.50
CA ASP A 43 8.12 2.54 -11.47
C ASP A 43 7.55 3.84 -12.05
N GLN A 44 6.30 3.83 -12.51
CA GLN A 44 5.68 5.04 -13.03
C GLN A 44 5.34 6.00 -11.90
N GLN A 45 5.84 7.23 -12.01
CA GLN A 45 5.54 8.28 -11.03
C GLN A 45 4.04 8.55 -10.96
N MET A 46 3.52 8.63 -9.74
CA MET A 46 2.11 8.88 -9.46
C MET A 46 1.92 9.80 -8.25
N VAL A 47 0.77 10.44 -8.17
CA VAL A 47 0.37 11.19 -6.97
C VAL A 47 -0.21 10.20 -5.96
N PRO A 48 0.39 10.07 -4.76
CA PRO A 48 0.00 9.05 -3.79
C PRO A 48 -1.34 9.34 -3.09
N SER A 49 -1.88 10.56 -3.20
CA SER A 49 -3.10 10.98 -2.50
C SER A 49 -3.04 10.62 -1.00
N SER A 50 -4.09 10.01 -0.45
CA SER A 50 -4.14 9.62 0.97
C SER A 50 -3.15 8.50 1.36
N MET A 51 -2.52 7.81 0.40
CA MET A 51 -1.43 6.88 0.72
C MET A 51 -0.22 7.57 1.35
N SER A 52 -0.06 8.89 1.15
CA SER A 52 0.96 9.69 1.85
C SER A 52 0.85 9.61 3.38
N LYS A 53 -0.34 9.34 3.92
CA LYS A 53 -0.56 9.16 5.36
C LYS A 53 0.15 7.92 5.92
N ILE A 54 0.40 6.91 5.09
CA ILE A 54 1.20 5.73 5.48
C ILE A 54 2.63 6.16 5.78
N MET A 55 3.22 7.03 4.95
CA MET A 55 4.55 7.59 5.21
C MET A 55 4.56 8.46 6.47
N THR A 56 3.54 9.29 6.69
CA THR A 56 3.40 10.07 7.91
C THR A 56 3.38 9.17 9.14
N ALA A 57 2.56 8.12 9.15
CA ALA A 57 2.51 7.16 10.23
C ALA A 57 3.87 6.46 10.45
N HIS A 58 4.53 6.05 9.39
CA HIS A 58 5.86 5.44 9.46
C HIS A 58 6.87 6.37 10.15
N LEU A 59 6.93 7.63 9.75
CA LEU A 59 7.83 8.61 10.36
C LEU A 59 7.50 8.89 11.84
N VAL A 60 6.22 8.90 12.21
CA VAL A 60 5.79 9.02 13.60
C VAL A 60 6.27 7.82 14.42
N PHE A 61 6.10 6.60 13.92
CA PHE A 61 6.59 5.40 14.61
C PHE A 61 8.11 5.36 14.75
N GLU A 62 8.87 5.81 13.76
CA GLU A 62 10.33 5.94 13.86
C GLU A 62 10.73 6.95 14.95
N ARG A 63 10.02 8.09 15.05
CA ARG A 63 10.26 9.09 16.08
C ARG A 63 9.87 8.62 17.49
N LEU A 64 8.80 7.86 17.62
CA LEU A 64 8.41 7.20 18.86
C LEU A 64 9.47 6.18 19.30
N LYS A 65 9.98 5.39 18.35
CA LYS A 65 11.01 4.38 18.61
C LYS A 65 12.35 5.00 19.01
N SER A 66 12.72 6.11 18.41
CA SER A 66 13.94 6.86 18.80
C SER A 66 13.80 7.63 20.12
N GLY A 67 12.58 7.84 20.59
CA GLY A 67 12.29 8.64 21.78
C GLY A 67 12.25 10.15 21.54
N ASP A 68 12.28 10.58 20.27
CA ASP A 68 12.19 11.99 19.90
C ASP A 68 10.81 12.58 20.20
N ILE A 69 9.78 11.73 20.15
CA ILE A 69 8.41 12.04 20.57
C ILE A 69 7.86 10.92 21.45
N LYS A 70 6.83 11.21 22.22
CA LYS A 70 6.15 10.26 23.10
C LYS A 70 4.65 10.25 22.80
N LEU A 71 3.96 9.16 23.15
CA LEU A 71 2.50 9.03 22.94
C LEU A 71 1.68 10.06 23.72
N ASP A 72 2.21 10.57 24.83
CA ASP A 72 1.59 11.61 25.65
C ASP A 72 1.99 13.04 25.26
N ASP A 73 2.87 13.20 24.29
CA ASP A 73 3.15 14.51 23.71
C ASP A 73 1.90 15.04 23.01
N THR A 74 1.68 16.34 23.11
CA THR A 74 0.50 16.97 22.52
C THR A 74 0.85 17.90 21.38
N LEU A 75 0.10 17.77 20.30
CA LEU A 75 0.19 18.61 19.11
C LEU A 75 -0.93 19.66 19.12
N TYR A 76 -0.58 20.90 18.82
CA TYR A 76 -1.54 21.98 18.68
C TYR A 76 -2.23 21.93 17.31
N VAL A 77 -3.54 22.03 17.31
CA VAL A 77 -4.36 22.06 16.08
C VAL A 77 -4.48 23.51 15.61
N SER A 78 -3.63 23.92 14.67
CA SER A 78 -3.69 25.27 14.11
C SER A 78 -4.94 25.48 13.25
N LYS A 79 -5.32 26.75 13.07
CA LYS A 79 -6.43 27.12 12.20
C LYS A 79 -6.18 26.69 10.74
N GLU A 80 -4.95 26.83 10.27
CA GLU A 80 -4.53 26.42 8.94
C GLU A 80 -4.71 24.91 8.74
N ALA A 81 -4.22 24.10 9.69
CA ALA A 81 -4.38 22.63 9.64
C ALA A 81 -5.84 22.22 9.71
N TRP A 82 -6.63 22.88 10.57
CA TRP A 82 -8.05 22.60 10.71
C TRP A 82 -8.85 22.94 9.45
N GLN A 83 -8.49 24.01 8.73
CA GLN A 83 -9.15 24.43 7.49
C GLN A 83 -8.80 23.55 6.28
N MET A 84 -7.70 22.76 6.33
CA MET A 84 -7.32 21.89 5.23
C MET A 84 -8.46 20.93 4.85
N GLY A 85 -8.71 20.83 3.55
CA GLY A 85 -9.69 19.89 2.99
C GLY A 85 -9.25 18.43 3.03
N GLY A 86 -10.09 17.53 2.53
CA GLY A 86 -9.82 16.10 2.42
C GLY A 86 -10.26 15.31 3.66
N SER A 87 -9.76 14.08 3.79
CA SER A 87 -10.07 13.20 4.93
C SER A 87 -9.34 13.65 6.19
N LYS A 88 -10.06 13.91 7.26
CA LYS A 88 -9.53 14.38 8.54
C LYS A 88 -10.30 13.84 9.73
N MET A 89 -9.71 13.94 10.93
CA MET A 89 -10.28 13.41 12.18
C MET A 89 -11.32 14.34 12.83
N PHE A 90 -11.60 15.51 12.29
CA PHE A 90 -12.54 16.49 12.87
C PHE A 90 -12.20 16.94 14.31
N VAL A 91 -10.91 17.00 14.64
CA VAL A 91 -10.44 17.58 15.89
C VAL A 91 -10.80 19.06 15.98
N GLN A 92 -11.00 19.57 17.20
CA GLN A 92 -11.34 20.97 17.40
C GLN A 92 -10.15 21.89 17.06
N VAL A 93 -10.46 23.01 16.41
CA VAL A 93 -9.47 24.07 16.18
C VAL A 93 -8.98 24.65 17.52
N GLU A 94 -7.71 25.03 17.58
CA GLU A 94 -7.07 25.60 18.78
C GLU A 94 -7.04 24.65 20.00
N SER A 95 -7.33 23.36 19.77
CA SER A 95 -7.18 22.31 20.79
C SER A 95 -5.80 21.67 20.75
N ARG A 96 -5.54 20.77 21.70
CA ARG A 96 -4.37 19.89 21.68
C ARG A 96 -4.81 18.44 21.63
N VAL A 97 -4.14 17.66 20.81
CA VAL A 97 -4.35 16.22 20.66
C VAL A 97 -3.04 15.47 20.92
N ASN A 98 -3.14 14.28 21.49
CA ASN A 98 -1.95 13.44 21.69
C ASN A 98 -1.46 12.87 20.36
N VAL A 99 -0.21 12.46 20.35
CA VAL A 99 0.42 11.75 19.22
C VAL A 99 -0.29 10.43 18.93
#